data_da2327a95891000509f1006f1f0b9ff2
#
_entry.id   da2327a95891000509f1006f1f0b9ff2
#
_cell.length_a   1.000
_cell.length_b   1.000
_cell.length_c   1.000
_cell.angle_alpha   90.00
_cell.angle_beta   90.00
_cell.angle_gamma   90.00
#
_symmetry.space_group_name_H-M   'P 1'
#
loop_
_entity.id
_entity.type
_entity.pdbx_description
1 polymer ?
#
loop_
_entity_poly.entity_id
_entity_poly.type
_entity_poly.pdbx_seq_one_letter_code
_entity_poly.pdbx_strand_id
1 'polypeptide(L)'
;GGFSALVQKGYTESDKILIDSIPEALAVTERVCASVNIGTSRNGLNMDAVKKMGEVIVETAERTKDNECIGCAKLVVFCNAVEDNPFMAGAFHGVGEADRCINVGVSGPGVVKRALEEVRGADFETVCETVKRTAFKITRVGQLIAKEAAKRLDTPFGIIDLSLAPTPAVGDSIA
;
A
#
# COMPACT_ATOMS: atom_id res chain seq x y z
N GLY A 1 -0.58 9.73 -8.08
CA GLY A 1 0.79 9.27 -8.27
C GLY A 1 1.46 8.91 -6.96
N GLY A 2 2.61 8.26 -7.04
CA GLY A 2 3.38 7.86 -5.87
C GLY A 2 4.84 7.63 -6.21
N PHE A 3 5.66 7.62 -5.18
CA PHE A 3 7.07 7.27 -5.28
C PHE A 3 7.50 6.41 -4.10
N SER A 4 8.55 5.62 -4.29
CA SER A 4 8.99 4.63 -3.31
C SER A 4 10.50 4.61 -3.16
N ALA A 5 10.98 4.33 -1.95
CA ALA A 5 12.36 4.05 -1.66
C ALA A 5 12.53 2.65 -1.05
N LEU A 6 13.53 1.92 -1.48
CA LEU A 6 13.88 0.58 -1.01
C LEU A 6 15.22 0.64 -0.29
N VAL A 7 15.19 0.84 1.01
CA VAL A 7 16.40 1.08 1.84
C VAL A 7 16.69 -0.04 2.84
N GLN A 8 16.11 -1.21 2.63
CA GLN A 8 16.33 -2.36 3.50
C GLN A 8 17.79 -2.88 3.53
N LYS A 9 18.60 -2.53 2.53
CA LYS A 9 20.03 -2.91 2.44
C LYS A 9 20.99 -1.78 2.75
N GLY A 10 20.49 -0.59 3.07
CA GLY A 10 21.25 0.62 3.27
C GLY A 10 20.79 1.75 2.37
N TYR A 11 21.46 2.90 2.48
CA TYR A 11 21.12 4.09 1.70
C TYR A 11 22.18 4.39 0.65
N THR A 12 21.73 4.85 -0.51
CA THR A 12 22.52 5.67 -1.42
C THR A 12 22.27 7.16 -1.13
N GLU A 13 23.08 8.05 -1.71
CA GLU A 13 22.82 9.50 -1.60
C GLU A 13 21.49 9.89 -2.27
N SER A 14 21.13 9.22 -3.36
CA SER A 14 19.83 9.42 -4.01
C SER A 14 18.65 9.03 -3.12
N ASP A 15 18.78 7.93 -2.35
CA ASP A 15 17.74 7.51 -1.40
C ASP A 15 17.56 8.53 -0.29
N LYS A 16 18.65 9.12 0.21
CA LYS A 16 18.59 10.18 1.22
C LYS A 16 17.83 11.40 0.71
N ILE A 17 18.18 11.87 -0.48
CA ILE A 17 17.52 13.02 -1.12
C ILE A 17 16.02 12.73 -1.30
N LEU A 18 15.68 11.54 -1.78
CA LEU A 18 14.30 11.13 -1.96
C LEU A 18 13.53 11.14 -0.63
N ILE A 19 14.09 10.51 0.40
CA ILE A 19 13.44 10.41 1.73
C ILE A 19 13.32 11.79 2.38
N ASP A 20 14.32 12.63 2.28
CA ASP A 20 14.30 14.00 2.82
C ASP A 20 13.27 14.89 2.11
N SER A 21 12.91 14.57 0.86
CA SER A 21 11.89 15.32 0.12
C SER A 21 10.44 14.91 0.48
N ILE A 22 10.24 13.78 1.17
CA ILE A 22 8.90 13.25 1.47
C ILE A 22 8.01 14.26 2.22
N PRO A 23 8.45 14.90 3.33
CA PRO A 23 7.57 15.79 4.08
C PRO A 23 7.04 16.96 3.25
N GLU A 24 7.91 17.57 2.46
CA GLU A 24 7.51 18.67 1.59
C GLU A 24 6.62 18.19 0.44
N ALA A 25 7.01 17.12 -0.25
CA ALA A 25 6.22 16.57 -1.36
C ALA A 25 4.80 16.21 -0.95
N LEU A 26 4.62 15.62 0.25
CA LEU A 26 3.30 15.27 0.75
C LEU A 26 2.52 16.48 1.28
N ALA A 27 3.19 17.54 1.71
CA ALA A 27 2.53 18.77 2.15
C ALA A 27 2.00 19.59 0.98
N VAL A 28 2.80 19.75 -0.10
CA VAL A 28 2.45 20.64 -1.22
C VAL A 28 1.61 19.94 -2.31
N THR A 29 1.42 18.63 -2.23
CA THR A 29 0.64 17.87 -3.22
C THR A 29 -0.62 17.27 -2.61
N GLU A 30 -1.69 17.23 -3.38
CA GLU A 30 -2.97 16.67 -2.92
C GLU A 30 -3.05 15.15 -3.10
N ARG A 31 -2.50 14.61 -4.19
CA ARG A 31 -2.71 13.22 -4.62
C ARG A 31 -1.43 12.39 -4.79
N VAL A 32 -0.34 12.86 -4.23
CA VAL A 32 0.92 12.11 -4.23
C VAL A 32 1.04 11.34 -2.94
N CYS A 33 1.39 10.07 -3.04
CA CYS A 33 1.67 9.19 -1.91
C CYS A 33 3.13 8.77 -1.95
N ALA A 34 3.67 8.39 -0.80
CA ALA A 34 5.03 7.89 -0.69
C ALA A 34 5.07 6.59 0.09
N SER A 35 6.06 5.75 -0.20
CA SER A 35 6.38 4.60 0.61
C SER A 35 7.87 4.39 0.78
N VAL A 36 8.26 3.82 1.91
CA VAL A 36 9.64 3.44 2.17
C VAL A 36 9.66 2.02 2.72
N ASN A 37 10.39 1.12 2.09
CA ASN A 37 10.61 -0.22 2.61
C ASN A 37 11.93 -0.27 3.38
N ILE A 38 11.85 -0.45 4.70
CA ILE A 38 12.97 -0.41 5.63
C ILE A 38 13.48 -1.80 6.06
N GLY A 39 12.83 -2.86 5.60
CA GLY A 39 13.24 -4.21 5.98
C GLY A 39 12.56 -5.29 5.16
N THR A 40 13.22 -6.44 5.10
CA THR A 40 12.69 -7.67 4.50
C THR A 40 13.06 -8.87 5.36
N SER A 41 12.37 -9.99 5.15
CA SER A 41 12.71 -11.26 5.82
C SER A 41 14.12 -11.75 5.50
N ARG A 42 14.70 -11.34 4.38
CA ARG A 42 16.07 -11.70 3.97
C ARG A 42 17.16 -10.81 4.58
N ASN A 43 16.88 -9.51 4.71
CA ASN A 43 17.89 -8.53 5.11
C ASN A 43 17.70 -8.03 6.55
N GLY A 44 16.59 -8.40 7.20
CA GLY A 44 16.21 -7.83 8.50
C GLY A 44 15.76 -6.38 8.37
N LEU A 45 15.79 -5.65 9.48
CA LEU A 45 15.42 -4.24 9.56
C LEU A 45 16.66 -3.35 9.44
N ASN A 46 16.59 -2.33 8.62
CA ASN A 46 17.57 -1.25 8.60
C ASN A 46 17.22 -0.24 9.70
N MET A 47 17.92 -0.32 10.84
CA MET A 47 17.63 0.51 12.00
C MET A 47 17.93 2.00 11.78
N ASP A 48 18.87 2.33 10.90
CA ASP A 48 19.11 3.73 10.51
C ASP A 48 17.92 4.28 9.71
N ALA A 49 17.34 3.44 8.85
CA ALA A 49 16.09 3.78 8.15
C ALA A 49 14.91 3.92 9.10
N VAL A 50 14.78 3.06 10.10
CA VAL A 50 13.75 3.18 11.15
C VAL A 50 13.83 4.54 11.84
N LYS A 51 15.03 4.93 12.28
CA LYS A 51 15.25 6.23 12.91
C LYS A 51 14.89 7.39 11.97
N LYS A 52 15.42 7.34 10.74
CA LYS A 52 15.17 8.38 9.74
C LYS A 52 13.69 8.53 9.42
N MET A 53 12.97 7.41 9.26
CA MET A 53 11.54 7.46 8.98
C MET A 53 10.73 7.99 10.16
N GLY A 54 11.17 7.77 11.40
CA GLY A 54 10.57 8.42 12.56
C GLY A 54 10.65 9.96 12.46
N GLU A 55 11.82 10.51 12.10
CA GLU A 55 12.03 11.94 11.88
C GLU A 55 11.14 12.48 10.74
N VAL A 56 11.09 11.76 9.62
CA VAL A 56 10.27 12.11 8.44
C VAL A 56 8.77 12.12 8.77
N ILE A 57 8.29 11.14 9.54
CA ILE A 57 6.88 11.08 9.95
C ILE A 57 6.52 12.28 10.82
N VAL A 58 7.36 12.61 11.79
CA VAL A 58 7.14 13.78 12.69
C VAL A 58 7.15 15.07 11.88
N GLU A 59 8.09 15.25 10.96
CA GLU A 59 8.13 16.43 10.11
C GLU A 59 6.92 16.51 9.16
N THR A 60 6.50 15.38 8.59
CA THR A 60 5.30 15.31 7.74
C THR A 60 4.05 15.71 8.52
N ALA A 61 3.91 15.23 9.75
CA ALA A 61 2.81 15.60 10.62
C ALA A 61 2.81 17.11 10.92
N GLU A 62 3.96 17.67 11.28
CA GLU A 62 4.10 19.10 11.58
C GLU A 62 3.79 19.99 10.37
N ARG A 63 4.27 19.61 9.19
CA ARG A 63 4.00 20.36 7.93
C ARG A 63 2.54 20.29 7.49
N THR A 64 1.78 19.31 7.92
CA THR A 64 0.38 19.10 7.54
C THR A 64 -0.61 19.21 8.69
N LYS A 65 -0.18 19.71 9.86
CA LYS A 65 -0.98 19.80 11.06
C LYS A 65 -2.26 20.60 10.90
N ASP A 66 -2.24 21.67 10.11
CA ASP A 66 -3.40 22.51 9.84
C ASP A 66 -4.44 21.84 8.91
N ASN A 67 -4.09 20.67 8.35
CA ASN A 67 -4.97 19.83 7.54
C ASN A 67 -4.99 18.39 8.09
N GLU A 68 -5.28 18.27 9.39
CA GLU A 68 -5.46 16.98 10.09
C GLU A 68 -4.32 15.98 9.91
N CYS A 69 -3.10 16.46 9.70
CA CYS A 69 -1.91 15.64 9.40
C CYS A 69 -2.08 14.72 8.20
N ILE A 70 -2.82 15.13 7.19
CA ILE A 70 -3.14 14.32 5.99
C ILE A 70 -1.90 13.78 5.27
N GLY A 71 -0.76 14.45 5.40
CA GLY A 71 0.51 13.95 4.86
C GLY A 71 0.87 12.57 5.40
N CYS A 72 0.60 12.32 6.68
CA CYS A 72 0.87 11.01 7.29
C CYS A 72 -0.05 9.90 6.74
N ALA A 73 -1.27 10.23 6.34
CA ALA A 73 -2.17 9.28 5.68
C ALA A 73 -1.73 8.92 4.24
N LYS A 74 -0.81 9.69 3.67
CA LYS A 74 -0.23 9.46 2.34
C LYS A 74 1.15 8.81 2.38
N LEU A 75 1.65 8.46 3.57
CA LEU A 75 2.95 7.85 3.77
C LEU A 75 2.81 6.45 4.36
N VAL A 76 3.48 5.49 3.74
CA VAL A 76 3.55 4.10 4.25
C VAL A 76 5.00 3.71 4.47
N VAL A 77 5.30 3.17 5.65
CA VAL A 77 6.60 2.56 5.96
C VAL A 77 6.43 1.05 6.08
N PHE A 78 7.03 0.32 5.15
CA PHE A 78 6.98 -1.14 5.14
C PHE A 78 8.17 -1.75 5.88
N CYS A 79 7.88 -2.67 6.78
CA CYS A 79 8.91 -3.44 7.49
C CYS A 79 9.21 -4.78 6.81
N ASN A 80 8.29 -5.31 6.04
CA ASN A 80 8.40 -6.59 5.36
C ASN A 80 7.41 -6.68 4.20
N ALA A 81 7.46 -5.71 3.29
CA ALA A 81 6.65 -5.76 2.08
C ALA A 81 7.13 -6.90 1.18
N VAL A 82 6.20 -7.55 0.51
CA VAL A 82 6.52 -8.50 -0.55
C VAL A 82 7.17 -7.76 -1.72
N GLU A 83 8.08 -8.44 -2.40
CA GLU A 83 8.57 -8.00 -3.71
C GLU A 83 7.36 -7.93 -4.65
N ASP A 84 7.32 -6.97 -5.56
CA ASP A 84 6.21 -6.74 -6.49
C ASP A 84 4.89 -6.32 -5.82
N ASN A 85 4.98 -5.38 -4.90
CA ASN A 85 3.81 -4.80 -4.27
C ASN A 85 3.02 -3.94 -5.28
N PRO A 86 1.75 -4.28 -5.59
CA PRO A 86 0.96 -3.55 -6.57
C PRO A 86 0.20 -2.35 -5.98
N PHE A 87 0.25 -2.12 -4.68
CA PHE A 87 -0.49 -1.03 -4.05
C PHE A 87 0.10 0.32 -4.36
N MET A 88 -0.76 1.28 -4.66
CA MET A 88 -0.41 2.59 -5.17
C MET A 88 0.62 3.34 -4.32
N ALA A 89 0.53 3.27 -3.00
CA ALA A 89 1.47 3.94 -2.10
C ALA A 89 2.83 3.25 -2.02
N GLY A 90 2.97 2.03 -2.52
CA GLY A 90 4.18 1.23 -2.41
C GLY A 90 4.39 0.28 -3.59
N ALA A 91 3.86 0.63 -4.77
CA ALA A 91 4.05 -0.18 -5.96
C ALA A 91 5.52 -0.19 -6.37
N PHE A 92 6.14 -1.35 -6.38
CA PHE A 92 7.53 -1.56 -6.79
C PHE A 92 7.72 -2.97 -7.33
N HIS A 93 8.76 -3.12 -8.15
CA HIS A 93 9.16 -4.37 -8.77
C HIS A 93 10.11 -5.18 -7.89
N GLY A 94 9.96 -6.49 -7.90
CA GLY A 94 10.94 -7.43 -7.39
C GLY A 94 12.03 -7.79 -8.40
N VAL A 95 13.05 -8.46 -7.90
CA VAL A 95 14.27 -8.77 -8.67
C VAL A 95 14.06 -9.87 -9.71
N GLY A 96 12.98 -10.61 -9.65
CA GLY A 96 12.69 -11.75 -10.53
C GLY A 96 11.60 -11.49 -11.56
N GLU A 97 11.05 -10.30 -11.59
CA GLU A 97 9.95 -9.93 -12.47
C GLU A 97 10.43 -9.55 -13.88
N ALA A 98 9.53 -9.70 -14.83
CA ALA A 98 9.75 -9.19 -16.19
C ALA A 98 9.78 -7.65 -16.18
N ASP A 99 10.52 -7.04 -17.12
CA ASP A 99 10.61 -5.58 -17.26
C ASP A 99 9.25 -4.90 -17.44
N ARG A 100 8.25 -5.65 -17.89
CA ARG A 100 6.84 -5.24 -17.96
C ARG A 100 5.97 -6.34 -17.38
N CYS A 101 5.15 -6.03 -16.42
CA CYS A 101 4.09 -6.92 -15.94
C CYS A 101 2.88 -6.13 -15.46
N ILE A 102 1.73 -6.79 -15.39
CA ILE A 102 0.51 -6.23 -14.82
C ILE A 102 0.33 -6.85 -13.44
N ASN A 103 0.52 -6.04 -12.40
CA ASN A 103 0.18 -6.37 -11.03
C ASN A 103 -1.11 -5.64 -10.65
N VAL A 104 -1.97 -6.28 -9.88
CA VAL A 104 -3.27 -5.71 -9.50
C VAL A 104 -3.38 -5.62 -8.00
N GLY A 105 -3.48 -4.39 -7.49
CA GLY A 105 -3.88 -4.12 -6.12
C GLY A 105 -5.39 -3.94 -6.01
N VAL A 106 -6.05 -4.79 -5.23
CA VAL A 106 -7.48 -4.69 -4.97
C VAL A 106 -7.70 -3.99 -3.63
N SER A 107 -8.37 -2.83 -3.65
CA SER A 107 -8.81 -2.15 -2.44
C SER A 107 -10.15 -2.73 -2.01
N GLY A 108 -10.15 -3.47 -0.90
CA GLY A 108 -11.29 -4.24 -0.42
C GLY A 108 -12.18 -3.62 0.65
N PRO A 109 -11.76 -2.57 1.44
CA PRO A 109 -12.52 -2.12 2.60
C PRO A 109 -13.97 -1.75 2.28
N GLY A 110 -14.19 -0.93 1.26
CA GLY A 110 -15.54 -0.50 0.88
C GLY A 110 -16.47 -1.64 0.45
N VAL A 111 -15.95 -2.63 -0.26
CA VAL A 111 -16.72 -3.80 -0.71
C VAL A 111 -17.06 -4.71 0.48
N VAL A 112 -16.10 -4.92 1.38
CA VAL A 112 -16.30 -5.72 2.60
C VAL A 112 -17.28 -5.04 3.53
N LYS A 113 -17.14 -3.72 3.78
CA LYS A 113 -18.10 -2.92 4.54
C LYS A 113 -19.53 -3.12 4.01
N ARG A 114 -19.71 -2.97 2.71
CA ARG A 114 -21.02 -3.16 2.08
C ARG A 114 -21.60 -4.56 2.31
N ALA A 115 -20.76 -5.59 2.17
CA ALA A 115 -21.20 -6.97 2.42
C ALA A 115 -21.55 -7.22 3.90
N LEU A 116 -20.84 -6.60 4.84
CA LEU A 116 -21.12 -6.70 6.26
C LEU A 116 -22.40 -5.98 6.68
N GLU A 117 -22.75 -4.89 6.00
CA GLU A 117 -24.03 -4.20 6.24
C GLU A 117 -25.24 -5.12 6.01
N GLU A 118 -25.13 -6.09 5.09
CA GLU A 118 -26.20 -7.06 4.79
C GLU A 118 -26.36 -8.12 5.89
N VAL A 119 -25.35 -8.35 6.70
CA VAL A 119 -25.34 -9.32 7.80
C VAL A 119 -25.22 -8.65 9.18
N ARG A 120 -25.63 -7.40 9.30
CA ARG A 120 -25.54 -6.64 10.55
C ARG A 120 -26.30 -7.36 11.68
N GLY A 121 -25.61 -7.58 12.79
CA GLY A 121 -26.15 -8.28 13.96
C GLY A 121 -26.05 -9.81 13.88
N ALA A 122 -25.43 -10.35 12.84
CA ALA A 122 -25.15 -11.77 12.75
C ALA A 122 -24.06 -12.21 13.76
N ASP A 123 -23.96 -13.52 13.97
CA ASP A 123 -22.90 -14.09 14.77
C ASP A 123 -21.51 -13.93 14.12
N PHE A 124 -20.46 -14.15 14.93
CA PHE A 124 -19.08 -13.98 14.50
C PHE A 124 -18.69 -14.90 13.34
N GLU A 125 -19.20 -16.12 13.30
CA GLU A 125 -18.92 -17.08 12.24
C GLU A 125 -19.47 -16.59 10.90
N THR A 126 -20.70 -16.10 10.89
CA THR A 126 -21.35 -15.49 9.71
C THR A 126 -20.58 -14.27 9.22
N VAL A 127 -20.10 -13.41 10.12
CA VAL A 127 -19.27 -12.24 9.77
C VAL A 127 -17.97 -12.71 9.11
N CYS A 128 -17.25 -13.65 9.72
CA CYS A 128 -15.98 -14.17 9.17
C CYS A 128 -16.18 -14.80 7.78
N GLU A 129 -17.23 -15.61 7.59
CA GLU A 129 -17.49 -16.23 6.30
C GLU A 129 -17.89 -15.19 5.24
N THR A 130 -18.61 -14.14 5.62
CA THR A 130 -18.96 -13.03 4.72
C THR A 130 -17.72 -12.29 4.24
N VAL A 131 -16.78 -11.96 5.15
CA VAL A 131 -15.50 -11.33 4.79
C VAL A 131 -14.71 -12.22 3.84
N LYS A 132 -14.55 -13.50 4.20
CA LYS A 132 -13.83 -14.49 3.40
C LYS A 132 -14.40 -14.65 1.97
N ARG A 133 -15.70 -14.82 1.85
CA ARG A 133 -16.38 -14.95 0.55
C ARG A 133 -16.25 -13.68 -0.28
N THR A 134 -16.38 -12.53 0.35
CA THR A 134 -16.25 -11.24 -0.33
C THR A 134 -14.82 -11.04 -0.85
N ALA A 135 -13.82 -11.27 -0.01
CA ALA A 135 -12.43 -11.20 -0.39
C ALA A 135 -12.11 -12.12 -1.58
N PHE A 136 -12.59 -13.37 -1.52
CA PHE A 136 -12.40 -14.33 -2.61
C PHE A 136 -13.04 -13.88 -3.91
N LYS A 137 -14.26 -13.35 -3.85
CA LYS A 137 -15.00 -12.89 -5.06
C LYS A 137 -14.28 -11.70 -5.71
N ILE A 138 -13.91 -10.70 -4.94
CA ILE A 138 -13.29 -9.47 -5.50
C ILE A 138 -11.91 -9.75 -6.08
N THR A 139 -11.10 -10.59 -5.44
CA THR A 139 -9.80 -10.99 -5.98
C THR A 139 -9.97 -11.83 -7.25
N ARG A 140 -10.95 -12.71 -7.28
CA ARG A 140 -11.22 -13.51 -8.48
C ARG A 140 -11.66 -12.65 -9.67
N VAL A 141 -12.50 -11.65 -9.44
CA VAL A 141 -12.90 -10.69 -10.49
C VAL A 141 -11.67 -9.90 -10.96
N GLY A 142 -10.87 -9.37 -10.04
CA GLY A 142 -9.63 -8.67 -10.36
C GLY A 142 -8.68 -9.53 -11.21
N GLN A 143 -8.51 -10.81 -10.86
CA GLN A 143 -7.68 -11.73 -11.62
C GLN A 143 -8.19 -11.96 -13.05
N LEU A 144 -9.50 -12.10 -13.23
CA LEU A 144 -10.07 -12.31 -14.56
C LEU A 144 -9.88 -11.08 -15.45
N ILE A 145 -10.12 -9.89 -14.91
CA ILE A 145 -9.92 -8.63 -15.62
C ILE A 145 -8.44 -8.44 -15.96
N ALA A 146 -7.55 -8.69 -15.01
CA ALA A 146 -6.10 -8.57 -15.22
C ALA A 146 -5.58 -9.50 -16.32
N LYS A 147 -6.06 -10.75 -16.36
CA LYS A 147 -5.69 -11.70 -17.41
C LYS A 147 -6.17 -11.26 -18.79
N GLU A 148 -7.35 -10.70 -18.89
CA GLU A 148 -7.84 -10.14 -20.15
C GLU A 148 -7.05 -8.91 -20.57
N ALA A 149 -6.72 -8.01 -19.65
CA ALA A 149 -5.87 -6.86 -19.90
C ALA A 149 -4.46 -7.29 -20.35
N ALA A 150 -3.86 -8.26 -19.67
CA ALA A 150 -2.56 -8.83 -20.01
C ALA A 150 -2.53 -9.34 -21.46
N LYS A 151 -3.57 -10.06 -21.87
CA LYS A 151 -3.72 -10.56 -23.23
C LYS A 151 -3.83 -9.43 -24.26
N ARG A 152 -4.65 -8.40 -23.98
CA ARG A 152 -4.84 -7.26 -24.90
C ARG A 152 -3.60 -6.39 -25.03
N LEU A 153 -2.83 -6.25 -23.97
CA LEU A 153 -1.64 -5.40 -23.92
C LEU A 153 -0.35 -6.15 -24.24
N ASP A 154 -0.44 -7.45 -24.56
CA ASP A 154 0.74 -8.32 -24.75
C ASP A 154 1.76 -8.16 -23.61
N THR A 155 1.26 -8.22 -22.37
CA THR A 155 2.07 -7.98 -21.17
C THR A 155 1.75 -9.08 -20.15
N PRO A 156 2.76 -9.73 -19.54
CA PRO A 156 2.49 -10.81 -18.59
C PRO A 156 1.69 -10.31 -17.38
N PHE A 157 0.84 -11.18 -16.86
CA PHE A 157 0.18 -10.99 -15.59
C PHE A 157 1.09 -11.54 -14.48
N GLY A 158 1.43 -10.70 -13.53
CA GLY A 158 2.21 -11.04 -12.34
C GLY A 158 1.32 -11.49 -11.18
N ILE A 159 1.15 -10.63 -10.20
CA ILE A 159 0.40 -10.95 -8.98
C ILE A 159 -0.89 -10.14 -8.85
N ILE A 160 -1.80 -10.66 -8.03
CA ILE A 160 -2.91 -9.91 -7.48
C ILE A 160 -2.81 -9.92 -5.96
N ASP A 161 -2.98 -8.78 -5.35
CA ASP A 161 -2.97 -8.63 -3.91
C ASP A 161 -4.21 -7.88 -3.45
N LEU A 162 -4.68 -8.17 -2.23
CA LEU A 162 -5.86 -7.58 -1.63
C LEU A 162 -5.50 -6.83 -0.36
N SER A 163 -5.74 -5.53 -0.33
CA SER A 163 -5.69 -4.76 0.89
C SER A 163 -7.06 -4.68 1.55
N LEU A 164 -7.09 -5.01 2.84
CA LEU A 164 -8.22 -4.76 3.73
C LEU A 164 -7.89 -3.65 4.74
N ALA A 165 -6.78 -2.95 4.55
CA ALA A 165 -6.41 -1.83 5.40
C ALA A 165 -7.49 -0.73 5.36
N PRO A 166 -7.81 -0.11 6.50
CA PRO A 166 -8.77 0.99 6.53
C PRO A 166 -8.28 2.15 5.68
N THR A 167 -9.22 2.82 5.04
CA THR A 167 -8.93 4.06 4.34
C THR A 167 -8.71 5.19 5.34
N PRO A 168 -8.02 6.29 4.95
CA PRO A 168 -7.82 7.43 5.86
C PRO A 168 -9.11 8.21 6.19
N ALA A 169 -10.23 7.92 5.55
CA ALA A 169 -11.50 8.56 5.86
C ALA A 169 -12.06 8.08 7.20
N VAL A 170 -12.49 9.01 8.03
CA VAL A 170 -13.10 8.71 9.34
C VAL A 170 -14.35 7.84 9.14
N GLY A 171 -14.42 6.73 9.85
CA GLY A 171 -15.55 5.80 9.78
C GLY A 171 -15.46 4.74 8.68
N ASP A 172 -14.40 4.70 7.89
CA ASP A 172 -14.17 3.67 6.87
C ASP A 172 -13.38 2.47 7.39
N SER A 173 -13.37 2.25 8.67
CA SER A 173 -12.82 1.02 9.25
C SER A 173 -13.74 -0.16 8.97
N ILE A 174 -13.13 -1.31 8.64
CA ILE A 174 -13.83 -2.61 8.56
C ILE A 174 -13.79 -3.36 9.90
N ALA A 175 -13.12 -2.81 10.90
CA ALA A 175 -13.07 -3.35 12.25
C ALA A 175 -14.27 -2.90 13.09
#